data_e0f48dcd4266d407df5bebd4fdd57d22
#
_entry.id   e0f48dcd4266d407df5bebd4fdd57d22
#
_cell.length_a   1.000
_cell.length_b   1.000
_cell.length_c   1.000
_cell.angle_alpha   90.00
_cell.angle_beta   90.00
_cell.angle_gamma   90.00
#
_symmetry.space_group_name_H-M   'P 1'
#
loop_
_entity.id
_entity.type
_entity.pdbx_description
1 polymer ?
#
loop_
_entity_poly.entity_id
_entity_poly.type
_entity_poly.pdbx_seq_one_letter_code
_entity_poly.pdbx_strand_id
1 'polypeptide(L)'
;IIKAAQERGARLYHSEDTYFLVNGSTAGILSAVSAAAGWGKKLIIARNCHKAVYHAAFLNHMELYYVYPQKVDGYEIAGAVLAEDIEHTIKEILDREDEEGAGGIAGVVITSPTYDGVVSDVKKISEMVHSYGILLIVDQAHGAHFGFHPAYPENAVKEGADLVIHSL
;
A
#
# COMPACT_ATOMS: atom_id res chain seq x y z
N ILE A 1 3.43 6.38 28.70
CA ILE A 1 4.65 6.52 27.89
C ILE A 1 4.37 6.09 26.44
N ILE A 2 3.92 4.85 26.16
CA ILE A 2 3.67 4.36 24.79
C ILE A 2 2.65 5.24 24.04
N LYS A 3 1.49 5.52 24.67
CA LYS A 3 0.45 6.39 24.06
C LYS A 3 1.01 7.75 23.67
N ALA A 4 1.77 8.41 24.56
CA ALA A 4 2.36 9.70 24.26
C ALA A 4 3.40 9.64 23.12
N ALA A 5 4.12 8.52 22.97
CA ALA A 5 5.04 8.30 21.86
C ALA A 5 4.27 8.11 20.55
N GLN A 6 3.18 7.34 20.55
CA GLN A 6 2.30 7.15 19.39
C GLN A 6 1.67 8.48 18.93
N GLU A 7 1.16 9.29 19.88
CA GLU A 7 0.63 10.63 19.59
C GLU A 7 1.69 11.56 18.96
N ARG A 8 2.96 11.43 19.40
CA ARG A 8 4.07 12.17 18.77
C ARG A 8 4.36 11.67 17.36
N GLY A 9 4.35 10.35 17.15
CA GLY A 9 4.51 9.73 15.83
C GLY A 9 3.41 10.20 14.87
N ALA A 10 2.15 10.18 15.32
CA ALA A 10 1.03 10.64 14.53
C ALA A 10 1.19 12.11 14.09
N ARG A 11 1.58 13.00 15.01
CA ARG A 11 1.87 14.41 14.66
C ARG A 11 3.04 14.55 13.69
N LEU A 12 4.08 13.73 13.84
CA LEU A 12 5.28 13.79 13.02
C LEU A 12 5.03 13.38 11.58
N TYR A 13 4.28 12.30 11.38
CA TYR A 13 3.94 11.76 10.07
C TYR A 13 2.62 12.31 9.50
N HIS A 14 1.90 13.16 10.26
CA HIS A 14 0.60 13.72 9.89
C HIS A 14 -0.48 12.65 9.70
N SER A 15 -0.40 11.54 10.44
CA SER A 15 -1.43 10.51 10.48
C SER A 15 -2.46 10.78 11.60
N GLU A 16 -3.64 10.19 11.49
CA GLU A 16 -4.64 10.20 12.57
C GLU A 16 -4.11 9.44 13.78
N ASP A 17 -3.59 8.24 13.55
CA ASP A 17 -3.01 7.36 14.57
C ASP A 17 -1.66 6.78 14.12
N THR A 18 -0.83 6.41 15.10
CA THR A 18 0.42 5.68 14.87
C THR A 18 0.56 4.57 15.90
N TYR A 19 0.98 3.40 15.44
CA TYR A 19 1.17 2.23 16.28
C TYR A 19 2.61 1.71 16.18
N PHE A 20 3.27 1.50 17.32
CA PHE A 20 4.56 0.84 17.37
C PHE A 20 4.41 -0.67 17.45
N LEU A 21 5.05 -1.38 16.54
CA LEU A 21 4.96 -2.81 16.41
C LEU A 21 6.30 -3.47 16.77
N VAL A 22 6.27 -4.48 17.63
CA VAL A 22 7.47 -5.16 18.11
C VAL A 22 7.99 -6.26 17.17
N ASN A 23 7.16 -6.70 16.21
CA ASN A 23 7.52 -7.76 15.25
C ASN A 23 7.82 -7.22 13.83
N GLY A 24 8.32 -5.98 13.76
CA GLY A 24 8.75 -5.35 12.53
C GLY A 24 7.62 -5.00 11.56
N SER A 25 7.98 -4.47 10.39
CA SER A 25 7.05 -4.10 9.32
C SER A 25 6.21 -5.29 8.81
N THR A 26 6.72 -6.52 8.93
CA THR A 26 5.93 -7.73 8.61
C THR A 26 4.63 -7.79 9.41
N ALA A 27 4.68 -7.53 10.73
CA ALA A 27 3.46 -7.48 11.55
C ALA A 27 2.53 -6.32 11.13
N GLY A 28 3.11 -5.19 10.74
CA GLY A 28 2.37 -4.04 10.20
C GLY A 28 1.59 -4.40 8.93
N ILE A 29 2.26 -5.03 7.97
CA ILE A 29 1.64 -5.48 6.72
C ILE A 29 0.53 -6.51 7.00
N LEU A 30 0.78 -7.51 7.85
CA LEU A 30 -0.23 -8.50 8.23
C LEU A 30 -1.46 -7.82 8.84
N SER A 31 -1.25 -6.88 9.74
CA SER A 31 -2.34 -6.15 10.42
C SER A 31 -3.13 -5.27 9.44
N ALA A 32 -2.43 -4.50 8.58
CA ALA A 32 -3.06 -3.61 7.62
C ALA A 32 -3.94 -4.37 6.60
N VAL A 33 -3.40 -5.43 6.02
CA VAL A 33 -4.15 -6.26 5.06
C VAL A 33 -5.31 -6.99 5.75
N SER A 34 -5.12 -7.48 7.00
CA SER A 34 -6.21 -8.11 7.75
C SER A 34 -7.31 -7.13 8.11
N ALA A 35 -6.98 -5.88 8.41
CA ALA A 35 -7.98 -4.84 8.63
C ALA A 35 -8.77 -4.56 7.33
N ALA A 36 -8.07 -4.43 6.20
CA ALA A 36 -8.70 -4.22 4.90
C ALA A 36 -9.62 -5.37 4.48
N ALA A 37 -9.33 -6.62 4.87
CA ALA A 37 -10.14 -7.79 4.55
C ALA A 37 -11.61 -7.71 5.03
N GLY A 38 -11.92 -6.81 5.96
CA GLY A 38 -13.29 -6.49 6.38
C GLY A 38 -14.11 -5.73 5.31
N TRP A 39 -13.46 -5.12 4.32
CA TRP A 39 -14.08 -4.29 3.29
C TRP A 39 -14.38 -5.07 2.00
N GLY A 40 -13.70 -6.21 1.79
CA GLY A 40 -13.88 -7.03 0.60
C GLY A 40 -13.01 -8.28 0.62
N LYS A 41 -13.10 -9.07 -0.44
CA LYS A 41 -12.35 -10.34 -0.56
C LYS A 41 -11.25 -10.29 -1.62
N LYS A 42 -11.22 -9.27 -2.47
CA LYS A 42 -10.23 -9.12 -3.53
C LYS A 42 -9.19 -8.10 -3.11
N LEU A 43 -7.91 -8.41 -3.30
CA LEU A 43 -6.79 -7.53 -2.99
C LEU A 43 -5.93 -7.35 -4.25
N ILE A 44 -5.76 -6.10 -4.66
CA ILE A 44 -4.84 -5.76 -5.75
C ILE A 44 -3.47 -5.50 -5.16
N ILE A 45 -2.44 -6.16 -5.66
CA ILE A 45 -1.09 -6.04 -5.12
C ILE A 45 -0.06 -5.79 -6.21
N ALA A 46 0.93 -4.93 -5.91
CA ALA A 46 2.12 -4.83 -6.74
C ALA A 46 2.88 -6.16 -6.71
N ARG A 47 3.26 -6.70 -7.88
CA ARG A 47 3.88 -8.03 -7.98
C ARG A 47 5.21 -8.13 -7.23
N ASN A 48 5.89 -7.00 -7.01
CA ASN A 48 7.15 -6.89 -6.27
C ASN A 48 6.97 -6.59 -4.77
N CYS A 49 5.76 -6.71 -4.22
CA CYS A 49 5.52 -6.49 -2.79
C CYS A 49 6.20 -7.56 -1.92
N HIS A 50 6.43 -7.22 -0.66
CA HIS A 50 7.04 -8.14 0.31
C HIS A 50 6.13 -9.37 0.53
N LYS A 51 6.75 -10.54 0.77
CA LYS A 51 6.05 -11.83 1.01
C LYS A 51 4.99 -11.76 2.12
N ALA A 52 5.10 -10.84 3.07
CA ALA A 52 4.10 -10.63 4.12
C ALA A 52 2.72 -10.30 3.57
N VAL A 53 2.61 -9.61 2.42
CA VAL A 53 1.34 -9.30 1.76
C VAL A 53 0.67 -10.60 1.30
N TYR A 54 1.41 -11.50 0.68
CA TYR A 54 0.91 -12.82 0.26
C TYR A 54 0.44 -13.66 1.45
N HIS A 55 1.23 -13.66 2.55
CA HIS A 55 0.85 -14.38 3.77
C HIS A 55 -0.43 -13.79 4.38
N ALA A 56 -0.56 -12.47 4.42
CA ALA A 56 -1.75 -11.81 4.93
C ALA A 56 -2.99 -12.15 4.08
N ALA A 57 -2.86 -12.09 2.76
CA ALA A 57 -3.95 -12.45 1.85
C ALA A 57 -4.37 -13.92 2.02
N PHE A 58 -3.40 -14.84 2.14
CA PHE A 58 -3.67 -16.26 2.39
C PHE A 58 -4.42 -16.48 3.71
N LEU A 59 -3.96 -15.85 4.80
CA LEU A 59 -4.59 -15.98 6.12
C LEU A 59 -6.03 -15.44 6.15
N ASN A 60 -6.33 -14.45 5.32
CA ASN A 60 -7.66 -13.83 5.23
C ASN A 60 -8.51 -14.40 4.08
N HIS A 61 -8.04 -15.45 3.40
CA HIS A 61 -8.73 -16.07 2.25
C HIS A 61 -9.08 -15.07 1.15
N MET A 62 -8.16 -14.13 0.86
CA MET A 62 -8.36 -13.10 -0.15
C MET A 62 -7.92 -13.60 -1.53
N GLU A 63 -8.67 -13.21 -2.56
CA GLU A 63 -8.28 -13.37 -3.95
C GLU A 63 -7.31 -12.27 -4.36
N LEU A 64 -6.20 -12.66 -5.03
CA LEU A 64 -5.13 -11.73 -5.41
C LEU A 64 -5.19 -11.38 -6.88
N TYR A 65 -5.14 -10.08 -7.15
CA TYR A 65 -4.95 -9.49 -8.47
C TYR A 65 -3.61 -8.77 -8.52
N TYR A 66 -2.89 -8.90 -9.63
CA TYR A 66 -1.51 -8.44 -9.71
C TYR A 66 -1.37 -7.25 -10.64
N VAL A 67 -0.70 -6.19 -10.16
CA VAL A 67 -0.18 -5.11 -10.99
C VAL A 67 1.33 -5.24 -11.08
N TYR A 68 1.86 -5.17 -12.28
CA TYR A 68 3.29 -5.33 -12.52
C TYR A 68 3.97 -3.97 -12.52
N PRO A 69 5.09 -3.81 -11.76
CA PRO A 69 5.87 -2.60 -11.83
C PRO A 69 6.51 -2.44 -13.21
N GLN A 70 6.77 -1.21 -13.60
CA GLN A 70 7.50 -0.91 -14.82
C GLN A 70 8.93 -1.50 -14.74
N LYS A 71 9.57 -1.70 -15.89
CA LYS A 71 10.99 -2.02 -15.93
C LYS A 71 11.80 -0.73 -16.01
N VAL A 72 12.92 -0.68 -15.29
CA VAL A 72 13.85 0.44 -15.42
C VAL A 72 14.84 0.09 -16.55
N ASP A 73 14.81 0.87 -17.63
CA ASP A 73 15.68 0.64 -18.78
C ASP A 73 17.17 0.66 -18.39
N GLY A 74 17.91 -0.32 -18.86
CA GLY A 74 19.32 -0.49 -18.56
C GLY A 74 19.66 -1.09 -17.19
N TYR A 75 18.62 -1.40 -16.37
CA TYR A 75 18.77 -2.07 -15.07
C TYR A 75 17.77 -3.21 -14.96
N GLU A 76 18.17 -4.29 -14.30
CA GLU A 76 17.26 -5.41 -14.00
C GLU A 76 16.56 -5.24 -12.65
N ILE A 77 15.94 -4.07 -12.43
CA ILE A 77 15.21 -3.75 -11.21
C ILE A 77 13.75 -3.42 -11.51
N ALA A 78 12.91 -3.64 -10.50
CA ALA A 78 11.51 -3.25 -10.57
C ALA A 78 11.37 -1.72 -10.46
N GLY A 79 10.66 -1.13 -11.42
CA GLY A 79 10.34 0.28 -11.45
C GLY A 79 9.11 0.65 -10.62
N ALA A 80 8.55 1.82 -10.91
CA ALA A 80 7.33 2.30 -10.29
C ALA A 80 6.10 1.49 -10.75
N VAL A 81 5.07 1.46 -9.91
CA VAL A 81 3.72 1.04 -10.30
C VAL A 81 2.96 2.27 -10.78
N LEU A 82 2.27 2.16 -11.90
CA LEU A 82 1.50 3.26 -12.47
C LEU A 82 0.04 3.22 -12.01
N ALA A 83 -0.55 4.39 -11.80
CA ALA A 83 -1.97 4.52 -11.45
C ALA A 83 -2.88 3.93 -12.53
N GLU A 84 -2.51 4.09 -13.80
CA GLU A 84 -3.24 3.59 -14.95
C GLU A 84 -3.31 2.05 -14.99
N ASP A 85 -2.23 1.37 -14.59
CA ASP A 85 -2.19 -0.10 -14.54
C ASP A 85 -3.06 -0.63 -13.41
N ILE A 86 -3.09 0.08 -12.26
CA ILE A 86 -4.00 -0.24 -11.15
C ILE A 86 -5.44 -0.01 -11.56
N GLU A 87 -5.74 1.12 -12.19
CA GLU A 87 -7.09 1.46 -12.64
C GLU A 87 -7.63 0.43 -13.67
N HIS A 88 -6.76 -0.02 -14.59
CA HIS A 88 -7.13 -1.07 -15.52
C HIS A 88 -7.52 -2.36 -14.81
N THR A 89 -6.73 -2.78 -13.81
CA THR A 89 -7.05 -3.96 -13.00
C THR A 89 -8.34 -3.81 -12.20
N ILE A 90 -8.62 -2.61 -11.65
CA ILE A 90 -9.89 -2.33 -10.96
C ILE A 90 -11.06 -2.51 -11.92
N LYS A 91 -10.99 -1.94 -13.12
CA LYS A 91 -12.04 -2.03 -14.14
C LYS A 91 -12.27 -3.48 -14.58
N GLU A 92 -11.21 -4.24 -14.81
CA GLU A 92 -11.34 -5.68 -15.14
C GLU A 92 -12.04 -6.49 -14.05
N ILE A 93 -11.80 -6.16 -12.76
CA ILE A 93 -12.48 -6.82 -11.64
C ILE A 93 -13.96 -6.43 -11.62
N LEU A 94 -14.26 -5.15 -11.74
CA LEU A 94 -15.64 -4.65 -11.68
C LEU A 94 -16.50 -5.18 -12.85
N ASP A 95 -15.94 -5.23 -14.05
CA ASP A 95 -16.64 -5.79 -15.23
C ASP A 95 -17.01 -7.28 -15.03
N ARG A 96 -16.18 -8.04 -14.31
CA ARG A 96 -16.46 -9.45 -13.97
C ARG A 96 -17.46 -9.61 -12.83
N GLU A 97 -17.53 -8.64 -11.88
CA GLU A 97 -18.47 -8.69 -10.76
C GLU A 97 -19.92 -8.58 -11.20
N ASP A 98 -20.19 -7.84 -12.26
CA ASP A 98 -21.54 -7.73 -12.86
C ASP A 98 -22.06 -9.11 -13.36
N GLU A 99 -21.13 -10.05 -13.66
CA GLU A 99 -21.46 -11.39 -14.12
C GLU A 99 -21.55 -12.42 -12.97
N GLU A 100 -20.77 -12.28 -11.90
CA GLU A 100 -20.57 -13.32 -10.87
C GLU A 100 -21.06 -12.95 -9.45
N GLY A 101 -21.38 -11.70 -9.17
CA GLY A 101 -21.91 -11.26 -7.86
C GLY A 101 -20.92 -11.41 -6.70
N ALA A 102 -19.64 -11.29 -6.94
CA ALA A 102 -18.58 -11.61 -5.98
C ALA A 102 -18.07 -10.37 -5.23
N GLY A 103 -17.78 -10.53 -3.95
CA GLY A 103 -17.46 -9.48 -2.97
C GLY A 103 -16.36 -8.49 -3.38
N GLY A 104 -16.52 -7.24 -2.95
CA GLY A 104 -15.76 -6.08 -3.38
C GLY A 104 -14.24 -6.11 -3.17
N ILE A 105 -13.58 -5.12 -3.77
CA ILE A 105 -12.13 -4.91 -3.63
C ILE A 105 -11.84 -4.33 -2.25
N ALA A 106 -11.04 -5.03 -1.44
CA ALA A 106 -10.66 -4.63 -0.09
C ALA A 106 -9.65 -3.48 -0.08
N GLY A 107 -8.73 -3.49 -1.04
CA GLY A 107 -7.68 -2.49 -1.11
C GLY A 107 -6.67 -2.75 -2.21
N VAL A 108 -5.78 -1.76 -2.37
CA VAL A 108 -4.59 -1.82 -3.21
C VAL A 108 -3.37 -1.77 -2.30
N VAL A 109 -2.39 -2.66 -2.51
CA VAL A 109 -1.12 -2.67 -1.77
C VAL A 109 0.03 -2.42 -2.73
N ILE A 110 0.79 -1.37 -2.47
CA ILE A 110 2.03 -1.07 -3.21
C ILE A 110 3.22 -0.95 -2.26
N THR A 111 4.43 -1.12 -2.79
CA THR A 111 5.69 -0.86 -2.09
C THR A 111 6.36 0.36 -2.70
N SER A 112 6.47 1.45 -1.92
CA SER A 112 7.07 2.71 -2.35
C SER A 112 7.74 3.41 -1.17
N PRO A 113 9.08 3.58 -1.18
CA PRO A 113 9.99 3.15 -2.25
C PRO A 113 10.17 1.63 -2.30
N THR A 114 10.60 1.11 -3.46
CA THR A 114 11.08 -0.27 -3.58
C THR A 114 12.38 -0.47 -2.80
N TYR A 115 12.85 -1.72 -2.70
CA TYR A 115 14.16 -2.02 -2.09
C TYR A 115 15.32 -1.29 -2.80
N ASP A 116 15.19 -1.09 -4.11
CA ASP A 116 16.18 -0.39 -4.94
C ASP A 116 16.01 1.13 -4.94
N GLY A 117 15.06 1.66 -4.18
CA GLY A 117 14.81 3.10 -4.01
C GLY A 117 13.89 3.72 -5.06
N VAL A 118 13.21 2.95 -5.89
CA VAL A 118 12.27 3.49 -6.88
C VAL A 118 10.96 3.89 -6.21
N VAL A 119 10.49 5.10 -6.48
CA VAL A 119 9.28 5.70 -5.90
C VAL A 119 8.16 5.72 -6.93
N SER A 120 6.96 5.31 -6.52
CA SER A 120 5.72 5.47 -7.31
C SER A 120 5.05 6.80 -6.96
N ASP A 121 4.23 7.33 -7.87
CA ASP A 121 3.41 8.51 -7.63
C ASP A 121 2.21 8.15 -6.73
N VAL A 122 2.50 8.10 -5.40
CA VAL A 122 1.51 7.69 -4.39
C VAL A 122 0.30 8.61 -4.40
N LYS A 123 0.51 9.92 -4.61
CA LYS A 123 -0.58 10.89 -4.65
C LYS A 123 -1.57 10.59 -5.78
N LYS A 124 -1.06 10.40 -7.00
CA LYS A 124 -1.89 10.06 -8.16
C LYS A 124 -2.61 8.73 -7.96
N ILE A 125 -1.92 7.74 -7.38
CA ILE A 125 -2.50 6.43 -7.08
C ILE A 125 -3.61 6.58 -6.03
N SER A 126 -3.40 7.32 -4.93
CA SER A 126 -4.40 7.49 -3.89
C SER A 126 -5.66 8.19 -4.39
N GLU A 127 -5.51 9.30 -5.13
CA GLU A 127 -6.62 10.02 -5.73
C GLU A 127 -7.45 9.12 -6.65
N MET A 128 -6.80 8.31 -7.47
CA MET A 128 -7.46 7.36 -8.37
C MET A 128 -8.15 6.23 -7.59
N VAL A 129 -7.48 5.56 -6.67
CA VAL A 129 -8.03 4.44 -5.88
C VAL A 129 -9.22 4.89 -5.03
N HIS A 130 -9.13 6.07 -4.42
CA HIS A 130 -10.23 6.64 -3.63
C HIS A 130 -11.44 7.02 -4.48
N SER A 131 -11.27 7.35 -5.77
CA SER A 131 -12.42 7.60 -6.66
C SER A 131 -13.31 6.37 -6.85
N TYR A 132 -12.78 5.18 -6.58
CA TYR A 132 -13.52 3.91 -6.56
C TYR A 132 -13.95 3.47 -5.15
N GLY A 133 -13.66 4.27 -4.11
CA GLY A 133 -13.96 3.91 -2.70
C GLY A 133 -13.10 2.76 -2.16
N ILE A 134 -11.92 2.55 -2.72
CA ILE A 134 -10.99 1.47 -2.38
C ILE A 134 -9.87 2.02 -1.50
N LEU A 135 -9.38 1.22 -0.52
CA LEU A 135 -8.29 1.59 0.37
C LEU A 135 -6.92 1.48 -0.32
N LEU A 136 -6.00 2.41 -0.02
CA LEU A 136 -4.60 2.35 -0.41
C LEU A 136 -3.71 2.02 0.80
N ILE A 137 -2.99 0.91 0.72
CA ILE A 137 -1.99 0.47 1.70
C ILE A 137 -0.61 0.64 1.06
N VAL A 138 0.28 1.40 1.71
CA VAL A 138 1.64 1.62 1.22
C VAL A 138 2.66 1.00 2.17
N ASP A 139 3.38 -0.01 1.69
CA ASP A 139 4.60 -0.47 2.35
C ASP A 139 5.72 0.53 2.04
N GLN A 140 5.94 1.45 2.98
CA GLN A 140 6.99 2.47 2.96
C GLN A 140 8.12 2.12 3.93
N ALA A 141 8.42 0.83 4.13
CA ALA A 141 9.45 0.39 5.07
C ALA A 141 10.84 1.00 4.78
N HIS A 142 11.15 1.27 3.53
CA HIS A 142 12.42 1.90 3.13
C HIS A 142 12.34 3.43 3.03
N GLY A 143 11.19 4.05 3.28
CA GLY A 143 10.93 5.48 3.13
C GLY A 143 10.53 6.21 4.42
N ALA A 144 10.85 5.67 5.61
CA ALA A 144 10.49 6.30 6.88
C ALA A 144 11.06 7.72 7.06
N HIS A 145 12.07 8.10 6.29
CA HIS A 145 12.69 9.43 6.25
C HIS A 145 12.03 10.40 5.26
N PHE A 146 11.06 9.96 4.47
CA PHE A 146 10.36 10.81 3.49
C PHE A 146 9.55 11.91 4.19
N GLY A 147 9.51 13.09 3.56
CA GLY A 147 8.83 14.25 4.09
C GLY A 147 9.63 15.07 5.13
N PHE A 148 10.81 14.60 5.58
CA PHE A 148 11.62 15.33 6.58
C PHE A 148 12.68 16.27 5.98
N HIS A 149 12.89 16.22 4.67
CA HIS A 149 13.81 17.12 3.99
C HIS A 149 13.37 17.36 2.54
N PRO A 150 13.48 18.58 2.00
CA PRO A 150 12.98 18.92 0.64
C PRO A 150 13.63 18.12 -0.51
N ALA A 151 14.77 17.50 -0.28
CA ALA A 151 15.42 16.66 -1.28
C ALA A 151 14.83 15.23 -1.38
N TYR A 152 13.96 14.85 -0.46
CA TYR A 152 13.26 13.57 -0.47
C TYR A 152 11.81 13.74 -0.92
N PRO A 153 11.19 12.69 -1.45
CA PRO A 153 9.75 12.67 -1.69
C PRO A 153 8.94 12.96 -0.42
N GLU A 154 7.69 13.30 -0.57
CA GLU A 154 6.76 13.42 0.55
C GLU A 154 6.42 12.03 1.10
N ASN A 155 6.00 11.94 2.37
CA ASN A 155 5.58 10.67 2.94
C ASN A 155 4.19 10.26 2.42
N ALA A 156 3.95 8.95 2.35
CA ALA A 156 2.74 8.39 1.75
C ALA A 156 1.45 8.78 2.51
N VAL A 157 1.53 9.11 3.81
CA VAL A 157 0.37 9.59 4.57
C VAL A 157 -0.13 10.91 4.02
N LYS A 158 0.78 11.88 3.80
CA LYS A 158 0.41 13.18 3.21
C LYS A 158 0.00 13.08 1.75
N GLU A 159 0.45 12.04 1.05
CA GLU A 159 0.04 11.75 -0.32
C GLU A 159 -1.30 10.99 -0.40
N GLY A 160 -1.94 10.73 0.76
CA GLY A 160 -3.30 10.23 0.84
C GLY A 160 -3.42 8.72 1.04
N ALA A 161 -2.36 7.99 1.35
CA ALA A 161 -2.48 6.58 1.69
C ALA A 161 -3.24 6.39 3.02
N ASP A 162 -4.14 5.40 3.08
CA ASP A 162 -4.96 5.12 4.25
C ASP A 162 -4.17 4.39 5.35
N LEU A 163 -3.30 3.46 4.94
CA LEU A 163 -2.44 2.70 5.85
C LEU A 163 -1.01 2.71 5.32
N VAL A 164 -0.07 3.15 6.16
CA VAL A 164 1.34 3.22 5.79
C VAL A 164 2.19 2.44 6.80
N ILE A 165 3.06 1.61 6.29
CA ILE A 165 3.96 0.79 7.11
C ILE A 165 5.39 1.34 6.98
N HIS A 166 5.98 1.76 8.09
CA HIS A 166 7.38 2.18 8.18
C HIS A 166 8.23 1.15 8.92
N SER A 167 9.52 1.15 8.63
CA SER A 167 10.57 0.50 9.44
C SER A 167 11.55 1.57 9.91
N LEU A 168 11.66 1.74 11.22
CA LEU A 168 12.51 2.75 11.87
C LEU A 168 13.82 2.13 12.36
#